data_7d3e998e338a306f9e103c93c146429e
#
_entry.id   7d3e998e338a306f9e103c93c146429e
#
_cell.length_a   1.000
_cell.length_b   1.000
_cell.length_c   1.000
_cell.angle_alpha   90.00
_cell.angle_beta   90.00
_cell.angle_gamma   90.00
#
_symmetry.space_group_name_H-M   'P 1'
#
loop_
_entity.id
_entity.type
_entity.pdbx_description
1 polymer ?
#
loop_
_entity_poly.entity_id
_entity_poly.type
_entity_poly.pdbx_seq_one_letter_code
_entity_poly.pdbx_strand_id
1 'polypeptide(L)'
;NDLQFFVSVMTHYKACRTAKELAVLCGYNDTVFTQLFKKNFHGDTPYQWLQKQTSYEIEFKLKKSTLPIKQIMLDYHFKTFSHFTTYCKRNIGATPNEIRKKGEESRDTPSLETYSVSAND
;
A
#
# COMPACT_ATOMS: atom_id res chain seq x y z
N ASN A 1 -0.39 -21.18 14.59
CA ASN A 1 -0.39 -20.16 15.62
C ASN A 1 -0.33 -18.76 15.02
N ASP A 2 -0.37 -17.76 15.86
CA ASP A 2 -0.46 -16.37 15.39
C ASP A 2 0.77 -15.96 14.58
N LEU A 3 1.95 -16.39 14.98
CA LEU A 3 3.16 -16.06 14.23
C LEU A 3 3.15 -16.72 12.85
N GLN A 4 2.73 -17.96 12.76
CA GLN A 4 2.64 -18.65 11.47
C GLN A 4 1.63 -17.96 10.56
N PHE A 5 0.51 -17.54 11.12
CA PHE A 5 -0.50 -16.80 10.36
C PHE A 5 0.08 -15.51 9.80
N PHE A 6 0.73 -14.73 10.67
CA PHE A 6 1.34 -13.47 10.25
C PHE A 6 2.38 -13.68 9.14
N VAL A 7 3.27 -14.65 9.33
CA VAL A 7 4.30 -14.94 8.33
C VAL A 7 3.67 -15.34 7.00
N SER A 8 2.60 -16.15 7.04
CA SER A 8 1.92 -16.58 5.83
C SER A 8 1.33 -15.39 5.07
N VAL A 9 0.68 -14.47 5.78
CA VAL A 9 0.12 -13.27 5.16
C VAL A 9 1.23 -12.43 4.52
N MET A 10 2.30 -12.19 5.26
CA MET A 10 3.40 -11.36 4.75
C MET A 10 4.12 -12.01 3.58
N THR A 11 4.12 -13.33 3.52
CA THR A 11 4.73 -14.06 2.42
C THR A 11 3.93 -13.92 1.13
N HIS A 12 2.60 -13.90 1.25
CA HIS A 12 1.73 -14.05 0.08
C HIS A 12 1.01 -12.78 -0.37
N TYR A 13 0.94 -11.75 0.46
CA TYR A 13 0.03 -10.65 0.15
C TYR A 13 0.39 -9.90 -1.14
N LYS A 14 1.65 -9.82 -1.48
CA LYS A 14 2.05 -9.09 -2.70
C LYS A 14 1.66 -9.80 -3.99
N ALA A 15 1.41 -11.10 -3.91
CA ALA A 15 0.98 -11.88 -5.07
C ALA A 15 -0.53 -11.84 -5.26
N CYS A 16 -1.26 -11.14 -4.39
CA CYS A 16 -2.72 -11.16 -4.38
C CYS A 16 -3.28 -9.79 -4.74
N ARG A 17 -4.41 -9.80 -5.44
CA ARG A 17 -5.15 -8.58 -5.71
C ARG A 17 -6.40 -8.47 -4.85
N THR A 18 -6.86 -9.58 -4.27
CA THR A 18 -8.09 -9.60 -3.47
C THR A 18 -7.84 -10.34 -2.17
N ALA A 19 -8.69 -10.02 -1.18
CA ALA A 19 -8.65 -10.72 0.10
C ALA A 19 -8.93 -12.20 -0.05
N LYS A 20 -9.83 -12.54 -0.98
CA LYS A 20 -10.17 -13.95 -1.23
C LYS A 20 -8.97 -14.74 -1.73
N GLU A 21 -8.21 -14.16 -2.66
CA GLU A 21 -6.99 -14.80 -3.15
C GLU A 21 -5.99 -15.02 -2.03
N LEU A 22 -5.86 -14.03 -1.15
CA LEU A 22 -4.93 -14.14 -0.03
C LEU A 22 -5.33 -15.27 0.91
N ALA A 23 -6.62 -15.38 1.22
CA ALA A 23 -7.10 -16.46 2.07
C ALA A 23 -6.76 -17.83 1.48
N VAL A 24 -6.99 -17.98 0.17
CA VAL A 24 -6.70 -19.22 -0.53
C VAL A 24 -5.22 -19.57 -0.43
N LEU A 25 -4.37 -18.59 -0.72
CA LEU A 25 -2.91 -18.81 -0.68
C LEU A 25 -2.42 -19.15 0.73
N CYS A 26 -3.07 -18.60 1.75
CA CYS A 26 -2.71 -18.90 3.14
C CYS A 26 -3.35 -20.20 3.64
N GLY A 27 -4.24 -20.80 2.85
CA GLY A 27 -4.82 -22.09 3.20
C GLY A 27 -6.02 -22.04 4.13
N TYR A 28 -6.77 -20.94 4.12
CA TYR A 28 -7.94 -20.76 5.00
C TYR A 28 -9.19 -20.49 4.19
N ASN A 29 -10.36 -20.85 4.77
CA ASN A 29 -11.60 -20.36 4.19
C ASN A 29 -11.83 -18.90 4.63
N ASP A 30 -12.75 -18.21 3.95
CA ASP A 30 -12.93 -16.79 4.15
C ASP A 30 -13.30 -16.41 5.59
N THR A 31 -14.17 -17.20 6.21
CA THR A 31 -14.66 -16.88 7.56
C THR A 31 -13.53 -16.98 8.58
N VAL A 32 -12.82 -18.09 8.57
CA VAL A 32 -11.71 -18.31 9.50
C VAL A 32 -10.60 -17.30 9.24
N PHE A 33 -10.30 -17.05 7.96
CA PHE A 33 -9.26 -16.09 7.59
C PHE A 33 -9.57 -14.70 8.14
N THR A 34 -10.81 -14.24 7.96
CA THR A 34 -11.22 -12.92 8.43
C THR A 34 -11.12 -12.81 9.96
N GLN A 35 -11.53 -13.87 10.67
CA GLN A 35 -11.45 -13.86 12.13
C GLN A 35 -10.01 -13.79 12.62
N LEU A 36 -9.14 -14.63 12.04
CA LEU A 36 -7.72 -14.62 12.40
C LEU A 36 -7.06 -13.32 12.01
N PHE A 37 -7.46 -12.77 10.87
CA PHE A 37 -6.89 -11.52 10.39
C PHE A 37 -7.19 -10.36 11.34
N LYS A 38 -8.45 -10.21 11.74
CA LYS A 38 -8.83 -9.16 12.68
C LYS A 38 -8.09 -9.29 13.99
N LYS A 39 -7.92 -10.50 14.46
CA LYS A 39 -7.22 -10.77 15.70
C LYS A 39 -5.76 -10.34 15.63
N ASN A 40 -5.11 -10.55 14.48
CA ASN A 40 -3.67 -10.36 14.34
C ASN A 40 -3.28 -9.01 13.69
N PHE A 41 -4.24 -8.29 13.11
CA PHE A 41 -3.96 -7.05 12.38
C PHE A 41 -4.82 -5.89 12.90
N HIS A 42 -4.89 -5.77 14.21
CA HIS A 42 -5.49 -4.61 14.90
C HIS A 42 -6.95 -4.34 14.52
N GLY A 43 -7.69 -5.41 14.23
CA GLY A 43 -9.11 -5.27 13.92
C GLY A 43 -9.43 -5.01 12.46
N ASP A 44 -8.42 -4.85 11.62
CA ASP A 44 -8.65 -4.69 10.18
C ASP A 44 -9.15 -5.99 9.56
N THR A 45 -10.08 -5.87 8.60
CA THR A 45 -10.39 -7.00 7.74
C THR A 45 -9.26 -7.16 6.71
N PRO A 46 -9.13 -8.33 6.09
CA PRO A 46 -8.13 -8.51 5.03
C PRO A 46 -8.28 -7.46 3.93
N TYR A 47 -9.51 -7.14 3.52
CA TYR A 47 -9.75 -6.13 2.50
C TYR A 47 -9.22 -4.76 2.92
N GLN A 48 -9.55 -4.33 4.13
CA GLN A 48 -9.11 -3.02 4.64
C GLN A 48 -7.59 -2.93 4.68
N TRP A 49 -6.95 -3.99 5.18
CA TRP A 49 -5.51 -4.01 5.28
C TRP A 49 -4.83 -3.96 3.90
N LEU A 50 -5.35 -4.76 2.95
CA LEU A 50 -4.79 -4.76 1.59
C LEU A 50 -4.94 -3.39 0.93
N GLN A 51 -6.07 -2.71 1.16
CA GLN A 51 -6.26 -1.36 0.63
C GLN A 51 -5.23 -0.40 1.18
N LYS A 52 -4.92 -0.50 2.46
CA LYS A 52 -3.89 0.34 3.07
C LYS A 52 -2.52 0.07 2.47
N GLN A 53 -2.17 -1.20 2.28
CA GLN A 53 -0.88 -1.56 1.70
C GLN A 53 -0.76 -1.01 0.28
N THR A 54 -1.81 -1.16 -0.51
CA THR A 54 -1.83 -0.65 -1.88
C THR A 54 -1.64 0.87 -1.90
N SER A 55 -2.34 1.58 -1.02
CA SER A 55 -2.23 3.04 -0.93
C SER A 55 -0.82 3.47 -0.57
N TYR A 56 -0.20 2.81 0.39
CA TYR A 56 1.18 3.12 0.77
C TYR A 56 2.15 2.89 -0.38
N GLU A 57 1.98 1.80 -1.12
CA GLU A 57 2.83 1.49 -2.26
C GLU A 57 2.69 2.53 -3.37
N ILE A 58 1.46 2.89 -3.69
CA ILE A 58 1.20 3.90 -4.72
C ILE A 58 1.80 5.24 -4.32
N GLU A 59 1.57 5.64 -3.08
CA GLU A 59 2.11 6.90 -2.58
C GLU A 59 3.63 6.88 -2.65
N PHE A 60 4.26 5.79 -2.22
CA PHE A 60 5.71 5.67 -2.26
C PHE A 60 6.24 5.79 -3.68
N LYS A 61 5.62 5.09 -4.63
CA LYS A 61 6.07 5.13 -6.02
C LYS A 61 5.89 6.51 -6.64
N LEU A 62 4.78 7.18 -6.35
CA LEU A 62 4.56 8.53 -6.85
C LEU A 62 5.61 9.49 -6.31
N LYS A 63 5.93 9.39 -5.03
CA LYS A 63 6.86 10.32 -4.38
C LYS A 63 8.32 10.01 -4.67
N LYS A 64 8.68 8.73 -4.74
CA LYS A 64 10.09 8.32 -4.70
C LYS A 64 10.62 7.74 -5.99
N SER A 65 9.77 7.39 -6.95
CA SER A 65 10.25 6.86 -8.21
C SER A 65 10.06 7.89 -9.32
N THR A 66 10.72 7.64 -10.46
CA THR A 66 10.57 8.47 -11.65
C THR A 66 9.65 7.83 -12.68
N LEU A 67 8.97 6.74 -12.31
CA LEU A 67 8.04 6.09 -13.21
C LEU A 67 6.95 7.05 -13.65
N PRO A 68 6.56 7.03 -14.94
CA PRO A 68 5.42 7.85 -15.37
C PRO A 68 4.18 7.52 -14.55
N ILE A 69 3.39 8.55 -14.24
CA ILE A 69 2.16 8.35 -13.46
C ILE A 69 1.26 7.34 -14.15
N LYS A 70 1.17 7.39 -15.48
CA LYS A 70 0.36 6.45 -16.23
C LYS A 70 0.82 5.00 -16.02
N GLN A 71 2.13 4.78 -15.93
CA GLN A 71 2.65 3.43 -15.70
C GLN A 71 2.25 2.93 -14.31
N ILE A 72 2.35 3.79 -13.29
CA ILE A 72 1.93 3.41 -11.95
C ILE A 72 0.44 3.07 -11.94
N MET A 73 -0.37 3.91 -12.59
CA MET A 73 -1.80 3.68 -12.71
C MET A 73 -2.09 2.28 -13.29
N LEU A 74 -1.43 1.95 -14.38
CA LEU A 74 -1.65 0.68 -15.07
C LEU A 74 -1.15 -0.51 -14.24
N ASP A 75 -0.03 -0.33 -13.55
CA ASP A 75 0.54 -1.39 -12.71
C ASP A 75 -0.41 -1.81 -11.59
N TYR A 76 -1.24 -0.88 -11.12
CA TYR A 76 -2.22 -1.17 -10.09
C TYR A 76 -3.62 -1.38 -10.65
N HIS A 77 -3.70 -1.62 -11.98
CA HIS A 77 -4.92 -2.06 -12.64
C HIS A 77 -6.02 -1.01 -12.76
N PHE A 78 -5.67 0.25 -12.68
CA PHE A 78 -6.62 1.34 -12.96
C PHE A 78 -6.66 1.54 -14.47
N LYS A 79 -7.88 1.61 -15.02
CA LYS A 79 -8.06 1.69 -16.47
C LYS A 79 -8.15 3.12 -16.97
N THR A 80 -8.57 4.07 -16.12
CA THR A 80 -8.69 5.46 -16.52
C THR A 80 -7.99 6.35 -15.50
N PHE A 81 -7.51 7.49 -15.98
CA PHE A 81 -6.87 8.45 -15.11
C PHE A 81 -7.86 9.05 -14.10
N SER A 82 -9.10 9.24 -14.54
CA SER A 82 -10.15 9.75 -13.66
C SER A 82 -10.37 8.83 -12.46
N HIS A 83 -10.43 7.53 -12.70
CA HIS A 83 -10.61 6.55 -11.63
C HIS A 83 -9.41 6.57 -10.68
N PHE A 84 -8.21 6.63 -11.23
CA PHE A 84 -6.98 6.67 -10.43
C PHE A 84 -6.92 7.95 -9.59
N THR A 85 -7.29 9.08 -10.17
CA THR A 85 -7.32 10.36 -9.45
C THR A 85 -8.29 10.30 -8.28
N THR A 86 -9.50 9.75 -8.50
CA THR A 86 -10.49 9.60 -7.43
C THR A 86 -9.96 8.72 -6.32
N TYR A 87 -9.31 7.62 -6.68
CA TYR A 87 -8.71 6.71 -5.71
C TYR A 87 -7.66 7.42 -4.86
N CYS A 88 -6.76 8.16 -5.51
CA CYS A 88 -5.69 8.84 -4.79
C CYS A 88 -6.23 9.92 -3.86
N LYS A 89 -7.23 10.68 -4.30
CA LYS A 89 -7.84 11.69 -3.44
C LYS A 89 -8.48 11.05 -2.22
N ARG A 90 -9.19 9.94 -2.42
CA ARG A 90 -9.91 9.29 -1.33
C ARG A 90 -8.99 8.61 -0.34
N ASN A 91 -7.95 7.94 -0.82
CA ASN A 91 -7.13 7.07 0.02
C ASN A 91 -5.81 7.69 0.45
N ILE A 92 -5.31 8.67 -0.27
CA ILE A 92 -4.03 9.30 0.02
C ILE A 92 -4.20 10.78 0.37
N GLY A 93 -5.24 11.41 -0.18
CA GLY A 93 -5.59 12.78 0.16
C GLY A 93 -5.21 13.81 -0.88
N ALA A 94 -4.71 13.41 -2.05
CA ALA A 94 -4.31 14.33 -3.09
C ALA A 94 -4.33 13.64 -4.45
N THR A 95 -4.26 14.43 -5.53
CA THR A 95 -4.20 13.86 -6.87
C THR A 95 -2.83 13.25 -7.12
N PRO A 96 -2.71 12.33 -8.11
CA PRO A 96 -1.41 11.74 -8.42
C PRO A 96 -0.34 12.81 -8.72
N ASN A 97 -0.69 13.86 -9.45
CA ASN A 97 0.26 14.92 -9.77
C ASN A 97 0.69 15.68 -8.52
N GLU A 98 -0.25 15.97 -7.63
CA GLU A 98 0.07 16.65 -6.38
C GLU A 98 0.96 15.80 -5.49
N ILE A 99 0.70 14.52 -5.43
CA ILE A 99 1.52 13.59 -4.64
C ILE A 99 2.94 13.56 -5.18
N ARG A 100 3.09 13.46 -6.50
CA ARG A 100 4.40 13.45 -7.14
C ARG A 100 5.15 14.75 -6.86
N LYS A 101 4.46 15.87 -6.98
CA LYS A 101 5.08 17.17 -6.74
C LYS A 101 5.61 17.28 -5.32
N LYS A 102 4.84 16.81 -4.34
CA LYS A 102 5.28 16.81 -2.95
C LYS A 102 6.53 15.96 -2.77
N GLY A 103 6.61 14.83 -3.43
CA GLY A 103 7.77 13.98 -3.38
C GLY A 103 9.00 14.66 -3.96
N GLU A 104 8.83 15.36 -5.08
CA GLU A 104 9.92 16.11 -5.69
C GLU A 104 10.40 17.24 -4.81
N GLU A 105 9.48 17.96 -4.18
CA GLU A 105 9.83 19.02 -3.25
C GLU A 105 10.63 18.50 -2.07
N SER A 106 10.25 17.35 -1.56
CA SER A 106 10.99 16.71 -0.46
C SER A 106 12.40 16.32 -0.87
N ARG A 107 12.58 15.85 -2.10
CA ARG A 107 13.90 15.48 -2.59
C ARG A 107 14.80 16.69 -2.78
N ASP A 108 14.19 17.82 -3.13
CA ASP A 108 14.93 19.06 -3.32
C ASP A 108 15.32 19.73 -2.01
N THR A 109 14.72 19.33 -0.90
CA THR A 109 15.06 19.87 0.42
C THR A 109 16.25 19.11 0.98
N PRO A 110 17.40 19.75 1.11
CA PRO A 110 18.54 19.04 1.64
C PRO A 110 18.32 18.78 3.10
N SER A 111 18.59 17.95 3.45
CA SER A 111 18.56 17.58 4.57
C SER A 111 18.05 17.72 5.62
N LEU A 112 17.83 17.99 5.95
CA LEU A 112 17.33 17.97 6.89
C LEU A 112 16.92 16.91 7.32
N GLU A 113 16.71 16.42 6.78
CA GLU A 113 16.29 15.40 7.14
C GLU A 113 17.08 14.45 7.19
N THR A 114 17.90 14.58 6.88
CA THR A 114 18.64 13.51 6.90
C THR A 114 19.40 13.40 8.06
N TYR A 115 19.28 14.08 8.37
CA TYR A 115 19.57 13.51 9.21
C TYR A 115 19.24 13.22 9.94
N SER A 116 19.18 13.49 10.18
CA SER A 116 18.78 12.97 10.77
C SER A 116 18.52 12.35 11.05
N VAL A 117 18.82 12.21 11.06
CA VAL A 117 18.59 11.35 11.42
C VAL A 117 18.79 10.90 11.77
N SER A 118 19.23 10.97 11.88
CA SER A 118 19.28 10.44 12.33
C SER A 118 19.32 10.24 12.90
N ALA A 119 19.78 10.51 12.97
CA ALA A 119 19.70 10.23 13.57
C ALA A 119 19.65 10.02 14.12
N ASN A 120 19.87 10.19 14.25
CA ASN A 120 19.69 9.91 14.78
C ASN A 120 19.57 9.52 15.10
N ASP A 121 19.87 9.61 15.09
CA ASP A 121 19.68 9.21 15.36
C ASP A 121 19.50 9.08 15.66
#